data_3071d05bb84700f8c47aa5b0283eb029
#
_entry.id   3071d05bb84700f8c47aa5b0283eb029
#
_cell.length_a   1.000
_cell.length_b   1.000
_cell.length_c   1.000
_cell.angle_alpha   90.00
_cell.angle_beta   90.00
_cell.angle_gamma   90.00
#
_symmetry.space_group_name_H-M   'P 1'
#
loop_
_entity.id
_entity.type
_entity.pdbx_description
1 polymer ?
#
loop_
_entity_poly.entity_id
_entity_poly.type
_entity_poly.pdbx_seq_one_letter_code
_entity_poly.pdbx_strand_id
1 'polypeptide(L)'
;PTPEPIRDMPAPATGADWQFPQSIVSADPRPDSIILWTRIAPATAAITDLTTVDAAIRLIVTTADHSGDLGSDADISASTLVADVQVPAYADFDGSVRHKLTGLSASTVYFYQFIAGTVRSNVGRFKTAQAATSTNNVKFIFMSCQDWNDNHWGAFDQIVADDTTPATPDVDFIVHLGDYIYETDSTAAVESSRHSAITLPTGQALQPPSPRKSAVTRDDYRYLYKLYRSDTRIQSVHERFPMIAVWDDHEFSDDCWGAAETYTNANTAMFERRRNANRAWFEFMPADVTYSEVNP
;
A
#
# COMPACT_ATOMS: atom_id res chain seq x y z
N PRO A 1 6.92 24.43 -0.82
CA PRO A 1 7.43 23.21 -0.24
C PRO A 1 8.92 23.12 -0.57
N THR A 2 9.76 23.00 0.44
CA THR A 2 11.15 22.60 0.24
C THR A 2 11.12 21.17 -0.27
N PRO A 3 11.76 20.85 -1.41
CA PRO A 3 11.86 19.46 -1.85
C PRO A 3 12.52 18.66 -0.74
N GLU A 4 12.07 17.41 -0.54
CA GLU A 4 12.79 16.50 0.35
C GLU A 4 14.27 16.49 -0.07
N PRO A 5 15.21 16.47 0.89
CA PRO A 5 16.62 16.42 0.56
C PRO A 5 16.87 15.19 -0.32
N ILE A 6 17.62 15.38 -1.41
CA ILE A 6 18.07 14.25 -2.25
C ILE A 6 18.89 13.36 -1.32
N ARG A 7 18.38 12.16 -1.06
CA ARG A 7 19.07 11.14 -0.27
C ARG A 7 19.92 10.29 -1.19
N ASP A 8 21.10 9.92 -0.73
CA ASP A 8 21.92 8.95 -1.45
C ASP A 8 21.23 7.60 -1.54
N MET A 9 21.40 6.89 -2.66
CA MET A 9 20.92 5.54 -2.82
C MET A 9 21.58 4.64 -1.76
N PRO A 10 20.80 3.90 -0.96
CA PRO A 10 21.35 2.94 0.00
C PRO A 10 22.17 1.84 -0.69
N ALA A 11 22.92 1.09 0.11
CA ALA A 11 23.59 -0.11 -0.39
C ALA A 11 22.54 -1.13 -0.88
N PRO A 12 22.83 -1.89 -1.94
CA PRO A 12 21.93 -2.94 -2.40
C PRO A 12 21.64 -3.97 -1.31
N ALA A 13 20.39 -4.39 -1.22
CA ALA A 13 20.00 -5.55 -0.41
C ALA A 13 20.78 -6.78 -0.88
N THR A 14 21.27 -7.58 0.04
CA THR A 14 22.02 -8.81 -0.25
C THR A 14 21.47 -9.98 0.56
N GLY A 15 21.74 -11.22 0.11
CA GLY A 15 21.36 -12.43 0.83
C GLY A 15 19.85 -12.71 0.80
N ALA A 16 19.42 -13.57 1.71
CA ALA A 16 18.05 -14.07 1.81
C ALA A 16 17.30 -13.55 3.07
N ASP A 17 17.85 -12.56 3.77
CA ASP A 17 17.37 -12.12 5.08
C ASP A 17 16.28 -11.02 4.97
N TRP A 18 15.46 -11.09 3.92
CA TRP A 18 14.41 -10.12 3.62
C TRP A 18 13.05 -10.78 3.47
N GLN A 19 12.00 -9.96 3.60
CA GLN A 19 10.62 -10.34 3.29
C GLN A 19 9.85 -9.13 2.73
N PHE A 20 8.73 -9.43 2.03
CA PHE A 20 7.75 -8.46 1.52
C PHE A 20 6.41 -8.65 2.23
N PRO A 21 6.28 -8.27 3.51
CA PRO A 21 5.16 -8.73 4.36
C PRO A 21 3.80 -8.13 3.99
N GLN A 22 3.77 -7.03 3.25
CA GLN A 22 2.57 -6.38 2.75
C GLN A 22 2.39 -6.52 1.23
N SER A 23 3.14 -7.47 0.61
CA SER A 23 3.16 -7.70 -0.82
C SER A 23 3.47 -6.43 -1.65
N ILE A 24 2.80 -6.24 -2.75
CA ILE A 24 3.04 -5.18 -3.73
C ILE A 24 1.74 -4.52 -4.16
N VAL A 25 1.82 -3.26 -4.61
CA VAL A 25 0.65 -2.52 -5.13
C VAL A 25 1.08 -1.65 -6.30
N SER A 26 0.22 -1.56 -7.31
CA SER A 26 0.28 -0.51 -8.33
C SER A 26 -0.83 0.52 -8.10
N ALA A 27 -0.59 1.79 -8.42
CA ALA A 27 -1.57 2.84 -8.17
C ALA A 27 -1.45 4.03 -9.12
N ASP A 28 -2.51 4.84 -9.12
CA ASP A 28 -2.65 6.03 -9.96
C ASP A 28 -2.27 5.79 -11.42
N PRO A 29 -2.94 4.84 -12.10
CA PRO A 29 -2.66 4.54 -13.49
C PRO A 29 -2.92 5.75 -14.38
N ARG A 30 -1.89 6.16 -15.12
CA ARG A 30 -1.95 7.19 -16.15
C ARG A 30 -1.71 6.54 -17.51
N PRO A 31 -1.99 7.23 -18.63
CA PRO A 31 -1.69 6.67 -19.94
C PRO A 31 -0.21 6.31 -20.15
N ASP A 32 0.69 6.97 -19.44
CA ASP A 32 2.14 6.90 -19.62
C ASP A 32 2.93 6.63 -18.33
N SER A 33 2.25 6.43 -17.22
CA SER A 33 2.91 6.24 -15.91
C SER A 33 2.06 5.47 -14.91
N ILE A 34 2.74 4.98 -13.86
CA ILE A 34 2.16 4.23 -12.73
C ILE A 34 3.00 4.47 -11.48
N ILE A 35 2.40 4.40 -10.31
CA ILE A 35 3.12 4.27 -9.04
C ILE A 35 3.23 2.78 -8.70
N LEU A 36 4.42 2.30 -8.39
CA LEU A 36 4.67 0.94 -7.90
C LEU A 36 5.15 1.00 -6.46
N TRP A 37 4.56 0.20 -5.61
CA TRP A 37 4.79 0.21 -4.17
C TRP A 37 5.07 -1.19 -3.63
N THR A 38 5.94 -1.25 -2.65
CA THR A 38 6.14 -2.40 -1.75
C THR A 38 6.69 -1.93 -0.42
N ARG A 39 6.81 -2.86 0.53
CA ARG A 39 7.55 -2.68 1.78
C ARG A 39 8.46 -3.87 2.00
N ILE A 40 9.69 -3.60 2.40
CA ILE A 40 10.62 -4.65 2.82
C ILE A 40 10.82 -4.62 4.32
N ALA A 41 11.10 -5.78 4.88
CA ALA A 41 11.50 -5.95 6.28
C ALA A 41 12.52 -7.08 6.41
N PRO A 42 13.31 -7.13 7.51
CA PRO A 42 14.11 -8.30 7.81
C PRO A 42 13.25 -9.56 7.91
N ALA A 43 13.75 -10.70 7.41
CA ALA A 43 13.00 -11.96 7.39
C ALA A 43 12.57 -12.44 8.80
N THR A 44 13.29 -12.03 9.84
CA THR A 44 13.02 -12.37 11.24
C THR A 44 12.04 -11.42 11.94
N ALA A 45 11.69 -10.30 11.29
CA ALA A 45 10.76 -9.33 11.85
C ALA A 45 9.31 -9.85 11.80
N ALA A 46 8.51 -9.53 12.82
CA ALA A 46 7.07 -9.74 12.73
C ALA A 46 6.47 -8.81 11.64
N ILE A 47 5.30 -9.20 11.11
CA ILE A 47 4.64 -8.48 10.01
C ILE A 47 4.45 -6.99 10.32
N THR A 48 4.18 -6.67 11.58
CA THR A 48 3.92 -5.30 12.06
C THR A 48 5.14 -4.60 12.66
N ASP A 49 6.30 -5.23 12.72
CA ASP A 49 7.53 -4.60 13.22
C ASP A 49 7.98 -3.47 12.28
N LEU A 50 8.68 -2.49 12.88
CA LEU A 50 9.29 -1.40 12.10
C LEU A 50 10.55 -1.91 11.38
N THR A 51 10.76 -1.42 10.17
CA THR A 51 12.00 -1.62 9.44
C THR A 51 13.04 -0.62 9.92
N THR A 52 14.23 -1.09 10.26
CA THR A 52 15.32 -0.27 10.82
C THR A 52 16.55 -0.17 9.92
N VAL A 53 16.47 -0.73 8.71
CA VAL A 53 17.60 -0.82 7.77
C VAL A 53 17.24 -0.21 6.44
N ASP A 54 18.10 0.67 5.95
CA ASP A 54 18.03 1.20 4.59
C ASP A 54 18.60 0.18 3.61
N ALA A 55 17.94 -0.02 2.47
CA ALA A 55 18.45 -0.88 1.40
C ALA A 55 17.95 -0.44 0.03
N ALA A 56 18.77 -0.62 -1.01
CA ALA A 56 18.27 -0.55 -2.38
C ALA A 56 17.78 -1.94 -2.82
N ILE A 57 16.64 -1.98 -3.47
CA ILE A 57 16.05 -3.20 -4.02
C ILE A 57 15.84 -3.04 -5.53
N ARG A 58 15.84 -4.16 -6.26
CA ARG A 58 15.64 -4.17 -7.69
C ARG A 58 14.15 -4.21 -8.02
N LEU A 59 13.72 -3.41 -8.97
CA LEU A 59 12.38 -3.44 -9.57
C LEU A 59 12.52 -3.84 -11.04
N ILE A 60 11.81 -4.89 -11.43
CA ILE A 60 11.71 -5.34 -12.83
C ILE A 60 10.28 -5.14 -13.30
N VAL A 61 10.12 -4.64 -14.53
CA VAL A 61 8.82 -4.48 -15.21
C VAL A 61 8.93 -5.04 -16.62
N THR A 62 7.93 -5.83 -17.02
CA THR A 62 7.87 -6.49 -18.34
C THR A 62 6.48 -6.36 -18.96
N THR A 63 6.39 -6.60 -20.26
CA THR A 63 5.11 -6.74 -20.99
C THR A 63 4.62 -8.19 -21.06
N ALA A 64 5.43 -9.16 -20.64
CA ALA A 64 5.07 -10.58 -20.65
C ALA A 64 4.92 -11.11 -19.23
N ASP A 65 3.92 -11.95 -19.01
CA ASP A 65 3.76 -12.73 -17.79
C ASP A 65 4.75 -13.89 -17.80
N HIS A 66 5.64 -13.92 -16.81
CA HIS A 66 6.66 -14.95 -16.64
C HIS A 66 6.29 -15.98 -15.57
N SER A 67 5.01 -16.25 -15.38
CA SER A 67 4.50 -17.34 -14.52
C SER A 67 5.01 -17.33 -13.07
N GLY A 68 5.15 -16.13 -12.48
CA GLY A 68 5.51 -15.95 -11.06
C GLY A 68 6.97 -15.61 -10.79
N ASP A 69 7.83 -15.56 -11.81
CA ASP A 69 9.22 -15.11 -11.66
C ASP A 69 9.70 -14.25 -12.82
N LEU A 70 9.74 -12.92 -12.61
CA LEU A 70 10.30 -11.98 -13.59
C LEU A 70 11.83 -11.85 -13.46
N GLY A 71 12.43 -12.50 -12.51
CA GLY A 71 13.83 -12.22 -12.13
C GLY A 71 14.81 -13.32 -12.44
N SER A 72 14.44 -14.38 -13.13
CA SER A 72 15.44 -15.27 -13.71
C SER A 72 16.03 -14.57 -14.93
N ASP A 73 17.29 -14.21 -14.87
CA ASP A 73 18.01 -13.50 -15.95
C ASP A 73 17.98 -14.25 -17.30
N ALA A 74 17.59 -15.53 -17.30
CA ALA A 74 17.47 -16.36 -18.49
C ALA A 74 16.16 -16.14 -19.28
N ASP A 75 15.10 -15.62 -18.65
CA ASP A 75 13.76 -15.60 -19.24
C ASP A 75 13.30 -14.21 -19.69
N ILE A 76 13.98 -13.14 -19.26
CA ILE A 76 13.65 -11.78 -19.68
C ILE A 76 14.33 -11.48 -21.01
N SER A 77 13.56 -11.57 -22.09
CA SER A 77 14.05 -11.10 -23.38
C SER A 77 14.09 -9.56 -23.41
N ALA A 78 15.08 -9.01 -24.10
CA ALA A 78 15.18 -7.55 -24.29
C ALA A 78 13.93 -6.94 -24.97
N SER A 79 13.12 -7.76 -25.65
CA SER A 79 11.88 -7.31 -26.30
C SER A 79 10.69 -7.18 -25.36
N THR A 80 10.74 -7.76 -24.15
CA THR A 80 9.67 -7.69 -23.15
C THR A 80 10.04 -6.85 -21.95
N LEU A 81 11.33 -6.58 -21.72
CA LEU A 81 11.82 -5.77 -20.61
C LEU A 81 11.44 -4.31 -20.81
N VAL A 82 10.78 -3.72 -19.82
CA VAL A 82 10.37 -2.31 -19.80
C VAL A 82 11.23 -1.50 -18.83
N ALA A 83 11.49 -2.05 -17.65
CA ALA A 83 12.36 -1.43 -16.65
C ALA A 83 13.11 -2.49 -15.84
N ASP A 84 14.34 -2.14 -15.47
CA ASP A 84 15.19 -2.87 -14.54
C ASP A 84 16.00 -1.83 -13.77
N VAL A 85 15.54 -1.46 -12.58
CA VAL A 85 16.08 -0.33 -11.84
C VAL A 85 16.26 -0.65 -10.37
N GLN A 86 17.22 0.04 -9.73
CA GLN A 86 17.35 0.04 -8.28
C GLN A 86 16.45 1.13 -7.68
N VAL A 87 15.71 0.79 -6.64
CA VAL A 87 14.82 1.72 -5.92
C VAL A 87 15.13 1.67 -4.42
N PRO A 88 15.16 2.84 -3.73
CA PRO A 88 15.51 2.88 -2.34
C PRO A 88 14.34 2.52 -1.43
N ALA A 89 14.61 1.73 -0.40
CA ALA A 89 13.78 1.55 0.77
C ALA A 89 14.50 2.17 1.98
N TYR A 90 13.86 3.12 2.64
CA TYR A 90 14.43 3.80 3.80
C TYR A 90 13.71 3.39 5.09
N ALA A 91 14.48 3.15 6.15
CA ALA A 91 13.97 2.87 7.50
C ALA A 91 13.06 3.98 8.03
N ASP A 92 13.38 5.23 7.70
CA ASP A 92 12.58 6.40 8.07
C ASP A 92 11.15 6.38 7.48
N PHE A 93 10.97 5.67 6.37
CA PHE A 93 9.68 5.36 5.75
C PHE A 93 9.20 3.93 6.05
N ASP A 94 9.69 3.33 7.13
CA ASP A 94 9.37 1.97 7.55
C ASP A 94 9.63 0.91 6.45
N GLY A 95 10.67 1.12 5.63
CA GLY A 95 11.03 0.22 4.52
C GLY A 95 10.06 0.25 3.35
N SER A 96 9.11 1.19 3.32
CA SER A 96 8.22 1.36 2.17
C SER A 96 8.97 1.94 0.98
N VAL A 97 8.67 1.42 -0.19
CA VAL A 97 9.17 1.86 -1.49
C VAL A 97 8.02 2.41 -2.29
N ARG A 98 8.27 3.52 -2.96
CA ARG A 98 7.29 4.20 -3.80
C ARG A 98 8.01 4.73 -5.04
N HIS A 99 7.80 4.08 -6.16
CA HIS A 99 8.48 4.39 -7.41
C HIS A 99 7.48 4.78 -8.49
N LYS A 100 7.64 5.99 -9.05
CA LYS A 100 6.88 6.41 -10.23
C LYS A 100 7.61 5.97 -11.48
N LEU A 101 7.04 5.00 -12.19
CA LEU A 101 7.51 4.56 -13.50
C LEU A 101 6.82 5.37 -14.59
N THR A 102 7.58 5.89 -15.54
CA THR A 102 7.10 6.72 -16.66
C THR A 102 7.55 6.12 -18.00
N GLY A 103 7.04 6.69 -19.12
CA GLY A 103 7.40 6.23 -20.46
C GLY A 103 6.63 4.99 -20.91
N LEU A 104 5.51 4.69 -20.26
CA LEU A 104 4.65 3.56 -20.58
C LEU A 104 3.73 3.85 -21.76
N SER A 105 3.19 2.79 -22.38
CA SER A 105 2.15 2.88 -23.40
C SER A 105 0.76 2.84 -22.78
N ALA A 106 -0.17 3.60 -23.31
CA ALA A 106 -1.56 3.63 -22.86
C ALA A 106 -2.30 2.31 -23.11
N SER A 107 -3.29 1.99 -22.28
CA SER A 107 -4.13 0.77 -22.37
C SER A 107 -3.34 -0.54 -22.46
N THR A 108 -2.17 -0.59 -21.81
CA THR A 108 -1.23 -1.71 -21.91
C THR A 108 -1.12 -2.41 -20.56
N VAL A 109 -1.09 -3.75 -20.59
CA VAL A 109 -0.87 -4.59 -19.42
C VAL A 109 0.62 -4.80 -19.23
N TYR A 110 1.07 -4.65 -17.98
CA TYR A 110 2.44 -4.87 -17.54
C TYR A 110 2.46 -5.76 -16.32
N PHE A 111 3.59 -6.45 -16.14
CA PHE A 111 3.89 -7.26 -14.96
C PHE A 111 5.13 -6.71 -14.27
N TYR A 112 5.17 -6.78 -12.93
CA TYR A 112 6.29 -6.24 -12.17
C TYR A 112 6.60 -7.07 -10.93
N GLN A 113 7.86 -7.03 -10.49
CA GLN A 113 8.33 -7.74 -9.31
C GLN A 113 9.45 -6.95 -8.64
N PHE A 114 9.44 -6.94 -7.31
CA PHE A 114 10.55 -6.41 -6.51
C PHE A 114 11.43 -7.54 -6.00
N ILE A 115 12.73 -7.26 -5.89
CA ILE A 115 13.75 -8.25 -5.48
C ILE A 115 14.66 -7.58 -4.45
N ALA A 116 14.73 -8.16 -3.23
CA ALA A 116 15.62 -7.76 -2.15
C ALA A 116 16.66 -8.87 -1.91
N GLY A 117 17.90 -8.65 -2.31
CA GLY A 117 18.91 -9.70 -2.32
C GLY A 117 18.51 -10.84 -3.24
N THR A 118 18.28 -12.02 -2.68
CA THR A 118 17.78 -13.20 -3.42
C THR A 118 16.28 -13.44 -3.23
N VAL A 119 15.62 -12.64 -2.39
CA VAL A 119 14.19 -12.78 -2.08
C VAL A 119 13.36 -11.97 -3.07
N ARG A 120 12.27 -12.55 -3.53
CA ARG A 120 11.37 -11.98 -4.52
C ARG A 120 10.00 -11.71 -3.90
N SER A 121 9.36 -10.61 -4.29
CA SER A 121 7.95 -10.40 -4.04
C SER A 121 7.09 -11.33 -4.91
N ASN A 122 5.80 -11.37 -4.69
CA ASN A 122 4.88 -11.87 -5.70
C ASN A 122 5.03 -11.04 -6.99
N VAL A 123 4.60 -11.61 -8.12
CA VAL A 123 4.48 -10.86 -9.38
C VAL A 123 3.16 -10.11 -9.37
N GLY A 124 3.22 -8.80 -9.60
CA GLY A 124 2.05 -7.96 -9.78
C GLY A 124 1.77 -7.67 -11.24
N ARG A 125 0.53 -7.30 -11.50
CA ARG A 125 0.04 -6.86 -12.80
C ARG A 125 -0.60 -5.48 -12.67
N PHE A 126 -0.44 -4.65 -13.67
CA PHE A 126 -1.22 -3.44 -13.83
C PHE A 126 -1.57 -3.17 -15.29
N LYS A 127 -2.62 -2.40 -15.49
CA LYS A 127 -2.97 -1.85 -16.80
C LYS A 127 -2.89 -0.33 -16.73
N THR A 128 -2.19 0.28 -17.66
CA THR A 128 -2.16 1.74 -17.79
C THR A 128 -3.50 2.28 -18.22
N ALA A 129 -3.81 3.52 -17.84
CA ALA A 129 -5.02 4.18 -18.26
C ALA A 129 -5.08 4.35 -19.79
N GLN A 130 -6.28 4.53 -20.30
CA GLN A 130 -6.50 4.80 -21.71
C GLN A 130 -5.97 6.19 -22.07
N ALA A 131 -5.59 6.36 -23.33
CA ALA A 131 -5.28 7.69 -23.86
C ALA A 131 -6.50 8.62 -23.75
N ALA A 132 -6.28 9.91 -23.53
CA ALA A 132 -7.35 10.90 -23.37
C ALA A 132 -8.31 11.00 -24.60
N THR A 133 -7.84 10.55 -25.76
CA THR A 133 -8.62 10.51 -26.99
C THR A 133 -9.37 9.19 -27.20
N SER A 134 -9.22 8.22 -26.30
CA SER A 134 -9.89 6.92 -26.39
C SER A 134 -11.39 7.07 -26.18
N THR A 135 -12.16 6.31 -26.96
CA THR A 135 -13.62 6.18 -26.82
C THR A 135 -14.04 4.82 -26.27
N ASN A 136 -13.07 3.99 -25.86
CA ASN A 136 -13.36 2.70 -25.28
C ASN A 136 -13.98 2.86 -23.89
N ASN A 137 -14.76 1.86 -23.49
CA ASN A 137 -15.33 1.82 -22.15
C ASN A 137 -14.22 1.68 -21.10
N VAL A 138 -14.45 2.27 -19.93
CA VAL A 138 -13.64 2.07 -18.72
C VAL A 138 -14.47 1.27 -17.72
N LYS A 139 -13.91 0.22 -17.17
CA LYS A 139 -14.55 -0.62 -16.16
C LYS A 139 -13.73 -0.63 -14.88
N PHE A 140 -14.33 -0.23 -13.80
CA PHE A 140 -13.67 -0.18 -12.50
C PHE A 140 -14.56 -0.69 -11.39
N ILE A 141 -13.93 -1.13 -10.30
CA ILE A 141 -14.60 -1.46 -9.04
C ILE A 141 -14.37 -0.31 -8.09
N PHE A 142 -15.38 0.07 -7.33
CA PHE A 142 -15.20 1.00 -6.21
C PHE A 142 -15.55 0.33 -4.89
N MET A 143 -14.87 0.73 -3.83
CA MET A 143 -15.04 0.24 -2.48
C MET A 143 -14.67 1.29 -1.44
N SER A 144 -15.14 1.10 -0.21
CA SER A 144 -14.80 1.89 0.97
C SER A 144 -15.05 1.07 2.25
N CYS A 145 -14.69 1.61 3.40
CA CYS A 145 -15.18 1.13 4.71
C CYS A 145 -14.84 -0.35 4.96
N GLN A 146 -13.56 -0.71 4.85
CA GLN A 146 -13.10 -2.09 5.02
C GLN A 146 -12.66 -2.41 6.46
N ASP A 147 -13.55 -2.22 7.45
CA ASP A 147 -13.22 -2.45 8.85
C ASP A 147 -12.69 -3.87 9.10
N TRP A 148 -11.49 -3.94 9.70
CA TRP A 148 -10.85 -5.19 10.09
C TRP A 148 -11.68 -5.99 11.10
N ASN A 149 -12.32 -5.30 12.02
CA ASN A 149 -13.06 -5.94 13.10
C ASN A 149 -14.39 -6.52 12.63
N ASP A 150 -15.11 -5.81 11.76
CA ASP A 150 -16.50 -6.11 11.43
C ASP A 150 -16.69 -6.80 10.08
N ASN A 151 -15.76 -6.59 9.13
CA ASN A 151 -15.89 -7.10 7.77
C ASN A 151 -15.23 -8.46 7.55
N HIS A 152 -15.87 -9.31 6.74
CA HIS A 152 -15.35 -10.63 6.37
C HIS A 152 -14.43 -10.63 5.17
N TRP A 153 -14.34 -9.52 4.44
CA TRP A 153 -13.53 -9.32 3.23
C TRP A 153 -13.72 -10.37 2.12
N GLY A 154 -14.83 -11.10 2.12
CA GLY A 154 -15.16 -12.10 1.08
C GLY A 154 -15.35 -11.47 -0.31
N ALA A 155 -15.63 -10.17 -0.39
CA ALA A 155 -15.69 -9.45 -1.66
C ALA A 155 -14.35 -9.47 -2.40
N PHE A 156 -13.22 -9.45 -1.68
CA PHE A 156 -11.89 -9.53 -2.29
C PHE A 156 -11.64 -10.88 -2.95
N ASP A 157 -12.07 -11.97 -2.32
CA ASP A 157 -11.98 -13.30 -2.92
C ASP A 157 -12.80 -13.37 -4.22
N GLN A 158 -13.99 -12.76 -4.24
CA GLN A 158 -14.84 -12.75 -5.44
C GLN A 158 -14.21 -11.90 -6.56
N ILE A 159 -13.65 -10.72 -6.25
CA ILE A 159 -12.93 -9.88 -7.24
C ILE A 159 -11.80 -10.67 -7.89
N VAL A 160 -11.04 -11.42 -7.09
CA VAL A 160 -9.95 -12.27 -7.60
C VAL A 160 -10.46 -13.43 -8.42
N ALA A 161 -11.55 -14.08 -7.99
CA ALA A 161 -12.16 -15.20 -8.70
C ALA A 161 -12.72 -14.79 -10.08
N ASP A 162 -13.21 -13.57 -10.19
CA ASP A 162 -13.75 -13.03 -11.46
C ASP A 162 -12.65 -12.61 -12.45
N ASP A 163 -11.39 -12.44 -11.98
CA ASP A 163 -10.23 -12.08 -12.81
C ASP A 163 -9.62 -13.31 -13.51
N THR A 164 -10.33 -13.85 -14.48
CA THR A 164 -9.97 -15.11 -15.16
C THR A 164 -9.01 -14.97 -16.34
N THR A 165 -8.73 -13.73 -16.79
CA THR A 165 -7.92 -13.47 -17.99
C THR A 165 -6.81 -12.46 -17.70
N PRO A 166 -5.69 -12.85 -17.07
CA PRO A 166 -4.64 -11.90 -16.65
C PRO A 166 -4.06 -11.04 -17.76
N ALA A 167 -3.92 -11.57 -18.98
CA ALA A 167 -3.39 -10.81 -20.11
C ALA A 167 -4.37 -9.75 -20.67
N THR A 168 -5.67 -9.91 -20.40
CA THR A 168 -6.73 -9.01 -20.86
C THR A 168 -7.74 -8.77 -19.73
N PRO A 169 -7.32 -8.08 -18.63
CA PRO A 169 -8.19 -7.89 -17.48
C PRO A 169 -9.46 -7.11 -17.88
N ASP A 170 -10.60 -7.61 -17.42
CA ASP A 170 -11.89 -7.00 -17.67
C ASP A 170 -12.09 -5.71 -16.84
N VAL A 171 -11.43 -5.62 -15.67
CA VAL A 171 -11.41 -4.43 -14.81
C VAL A 171 -10.11 -3.66 -15.02
N ASP A 172 -10.21 -2.35 -15.28
CA ASP A 172 -9.06 -1.49 -15.54
C ASP A 172 -8.35 -1.08 -14.24
N PHE A 173 -9.10 -0.76 -13.18
CA PHE A 173 -8.57 -0.34 -11.88
C PHE A 173 -9.62 -0.41 -10.76
N ILE A 174 -9.17 -0.22 -9.52
CA ILE A 174 -10.01 -0.13 -8.33
C ILE A 174 -9.96 1.31 -7.79
N VAL A 175 -11.10 1.82 -7.34
CA VAL A 175 -11.22 3.09 -6.61
C VAL A 175 -11.54 2.79 -5.15
N HIS A 176 -10.66 3.19 -4.24
CA HIS A 176 -10.90 3.10 -2.80
C HIS A 176 -11.26 4.49 -2.26
N LEU A 177 -12.47 4.62 -1.76
CA LEU A 177 -13.07 5.92 -1.39
C LEU A 177 -12.79 6.33 0.06
N GLY A 178 -11.86 5.66 0.74
CA GLY A 178 -11.48 5.93 2.11
C GLY A 178 -11.93 4.86 3.10
N ASP A 179 -11.59 5.03 4.37
CA ASP A 179 -11.71 4.01 5.41
C ASP A 179 -10.99 2.71 5.05
N TYR A 180 -9.76 2.88 4.54
CA TYR A 180 -8.88 1.75 4.29
C TYR A 180 -8.42 1.10 5.60
N ILE A 181 -8.26 1.88 6.65
CA ILE A 181 -8.00 1.46 8.03
C ILE A 181 -9.07 2.05 8.95
N TYR A 182 -9.24 1.44 10.13
CA TYR A 182 -10.00 1.98 11.26
C TYR A 182 -9.05 2.15 12.43
N GLU A 183 -8.96 3.34 12.99
CA GLU A 183 -7.89 3.78 13.87
C GLU A 183 -8.02 3.33 15.32
N THR A 184 -8.95 2.44 15.63
CA THR A 184 -9.15 1.94 16.98
C THR A 184 -8.71 0.48 17.13
N ASP A 185 -8.31 0.11 18.36
CA ASP A 185 -7.99 -1.28 18.71
C ASP A 185 -9.25 -2.17 18.78
N SER A 186 -9.04 -3.48 18.82
CA SER A 186 -10.11 -4.45 18.99
C SER A 186 -10.59 -4.51 20.43
N THR A 187 -11.89 -4.85 20.61
CA THR A 187 -12.40 -5.34 21.90
C THR A 187 -12.37 -6.87 21.93
N ALA A 188 -12.32 -7.46 23.12
CA ALA A 188 -12.37 -8.93 23.28
C ALA A 188 -13.59 -9.58 22.60
N ALA A 189 -14.68 -8.84 22.41
CA ALA A 189 -15.87 -9.33 21.72
C ALA A 189 -15.69 -9.42 20.20
N VAL A 190 -14.74 -8.71 19.63
CA VAL A 190 -14.42 -8.66 18.19
C VAL A 190 -13.36 -9.70 17.81
N GLU A 191 -12.62 -10.25 18.78
CA GLU A 191 -11.62 -11.30 18.58
C GLU A 191 -12.21 -12.62 18.04
N SER A 192 -13.49 -12.64 17.72
CA SER A 192 -14.16 -13.82 17.22
C SER A 192 -13.78 -14.14 15.79
N SER A 193 -12.83 -15.03 15.61
CA SER A 193 -12.78 -15.99 14.49
C SER A 193 -12.35 -15.54 13.09
N ARG A 194 -12.17 -14.26 12.75
CA ARG A 194 -11.95 -13.82 11.36
C ARG A 194 -10.59 -13.20 11.12
N HIS A 195 -10.15 -12.35 12.02
CA HIS A 195 -8.88 -11.66 11.97
C HIS A 195 -8.21 -11.65 13.34
N SER A 196 -6.90 -11.41 13.38
CA SER A 196 -6.19 -11.19 14.64
C SER A 196 -6.67 -9.89 15.30
N ALA A 197 -6.62 -9.84 16.64
CA ALA A 197 -6.95 -8.64 17.38
C ALA A 197 -6.00 -7.48 17.02
N ILE A 198 -6.55 -6.27 16.94
CA ILE A 198 -5.76 -5.04 16.86
C ILE A 198 -5.27 -4.67 18.25
N THR A 199 -3.95 -4.54 18.40
CA THR A 199 -3.32 -4.04 19.63
C THR A 199 -2.38 -2.90 19.28
N LEU A 200 -2.81 -1.67 19.48
CA LEU A 200 -2.02 -0.50 19.14
C LEU A 200 -0.73 -0.43 19.98
N PRO A 201 0.42 -0.12 19.38
CA PRO A 201 1.70 0.02 20.09
C PRO A 201 1.64 1.02 21.26
N THR A 202 0.99 2.14 21.07
CA THR A 202 0.79 3.18 22.08
C THR A 202 -0.70 3.36 22.38
N GLY A 203 -1.43 3.92 21.44
CA GLY A 203 -2.85 4.19 21.55
C GLY A 203 -3.23 5.17 22.67
N GLN A 204 -4.28 5.92 22.48
CA GLN A 204 -4.91 6.77 23.47
C GLN A 204 -6.27 6.21 23.89
N ALA A 205 -6.51 6.07 25.19
CA ALA A 205 -7.80 5.61 25.69
C ALA A 205 -8.94 6.52 25.21
N LEU A 206 -10.01 5.90 24.73
CA LEU A 206 -11.24 6.60 24.39
C LEU A 206 -11.98 7.04 25.68
N GLN A 207 -12.92 7.95 25.53
CA GLN A 207 -13.75 8.39 26.65
C GLN A 207 -14.55 7.20 27.24
N PRO A 208 -14.65 7.13 28.59
CA PRO A 208 -15.50 6.12 29.22
C PRO A 208 -16.96 6.19 28.70
N PRO A 209 -17.66 5.06 28.59
CA PRO A 209 -17.29 3.74 29.10
C PRO A 209 -16.47 2.85 28.14
N SER A 210 -15.98 3.36 27.03
CA SER A 210 -15.25 2.54 26.04
C SER A 210 -13.94 1.99 26.64
N PRO A 211 -13.66 0.69 26.54
CA PRO A 211 -12.37 0.12 26.90
C PRO A 211 -11.32 0.26 25.78
N ARG A 212 -11.71 0.82 24.61
CA ARG A 212 -10.88 0.89 23.41
C ARG A 212 -9.87 2.04 23.47
N LYS A 213 -8.86 1.92 22.63
CA LYS A 213 -7.90 2.98 22.34
C LYS A 213 -7.98 3.39 20.88
N SER A 214 -7.58 4.61 20.58
CA SER A 214 -7.37 5.08 19.21
C SER A 214 -5.90 5.35 18.92
N ALA A 215 -5.51 5.24 17.66
CA ALA A 215 -4.17 5.56 17.18
C ALA A 215 -3.85 7.04 17.37
N VAL A 216 -2.64 7.36 17.82
CA VAL A 216 -2.17 8.75 18.01
C VAL A 216 -0.76 8.98 17.50
N THR A 217 0.09 7.96 17.56
CA THR A 217 1.47 8.04 17.07
C THR A 217 1.57 7.57 15.62
N ARG A 218 2.65 7.97 14.95
CA ARG A 218 2.97 7.45 13.61
C ARG A 218 3.04 5.93 13.60
N ASP A 219 3.59 5.33 14.64
CA ASP A 219 3.76 3.88 14.73
C ASP A 219 2.44 3.15 14.96
N ASP A 220 1.46 3.77 15.63
CA ASP A 220 0.10 3.23 15.72
C ASP A 220 -0.55 3.15 14.33
N TYR A 221 -0.49 4.24 13.53
CA TYR A 221 -1.04 4.24 12.17
C TYR A 221 -0.28 3.30 11.23
N ARG A 222 1.07 3.26 11.31
CA ARG A 222 1.88 2.29 10.56
C ARG A 222 1.51 0.85 10.89
N TYR A 223 1.28 0.56 12.18
CA TYR A 223 0.84 -0.75 12.64
C TYR A 223 -0.48 -1.15 11.97
N LEU A 224 -1.47 -0.27 11.94
CA LEU A 224 -2.76 -0.52 11.30
C LEU A 224 -2.59 -0.82 9.81
N TYR A 225 -1.89 0.03 9.05
CA TYR A 225 -1.65 -0.23 7.64
C TYR A 225 -0.93 -1.57 7.40
N LYS A 226 0.09 -1.88 8.21
CA LYS A 226 0.80 -3.16 8.10
C LYS A 226 -0.10 -4.34 8.36
N LEU A 227 -0.95 -4.25 9.37
CA LEU A 227 -1.90 -5.29 9.72
C LEU A 227 -2.94 -5.51 8.61
N TYR A 228 -3.64 -4.46 8.20
CA TYR A 228 -4.66 -4.54 7.15
C TYR A 228 -4.08 -5.11 5.85
N ARG A 229 -2.90 -4.68 5.45
CA ARG A 229 -2.22 -5.13 4.24
C ARG A 229 -1.52 -6.49 4.38
N SER A 230 -1.57 -7.12 5.53
CA SER A 230 -1.06 -8.48 5.72
C SER A 230 -2.07 -9.57 5.34
N ASP A 231 -3.35 -9.23 5.17
CA ASP A 231 -4.36 -10.18 4.74
C ASP A 231 -4.16 -10.56 3.26
N THR A 232 -4.09 -11.86 3.01
CA THR A 232 -3.78 -12.40 1.67
C THR A 232 -4.85 -12.09 0.62
N ARG A 233 -6.10 -11.85 1.03
CA ARG A 233 -7.19 -11.49 0.11
C ARG A 233 -6.99 -10.11 -0.47
N ILE A 234 -6.70 -9.11 0.37
CA ILE A 234 -6.43 -7.75 -0.12
C ILE A 234 -5.10 -7.69 -0.88
N GLN A 235 -4.08 -8.46 -0.46
CA GLN A 235 -2.83 -8.58 -1.21
C GLN A 235 -3.09 -9.09 -2.63
N SER A 236 -3.89 -10.14 -2.77
CA SER A 236 -4.24 -10.72 -4.08
C SER A 236 -4.97 -9.74 -4.99
N VAL A 237 -5.79 -8.85 -4.44
CA VAL A 237 -6.45 -7.76 -5.19
C VAL A 237 -5.43 -6.71 -5.62
N HIS A 238 -4.55 -6.27 -4.72
CA HIS A 238 -3.52 -5.27 -5.01
C HIS A 238 -2.48 -5.73 -6.03
N GLU A 239 -2.16 -7.01 -6.02
CA GLU A 239 -1.26 -7.61 -7.01
C GLU A 239 -1.83 -7.59 -8.44
N ARG A 240 -3.15 -7.55 -8.58
CA ARG A 240 -3.84 -7.68 -9.88
C ARG A 240 -4.31 -6.37 -10.48
N PHE A 241 -4.69 -5.40 -9.66
CA PHE A 241 -5.36 -4.20 -10.12
C PHE A 241 -4.70 -2.92 -9.60
N PRO A 242 -4.44 -1.94 -10.48
CA PRO A 242 -4.03 -0.62 -10.00
C PRO A 242 -5.12 0.00 -9.12
N MET A 243 -4.71 0.71 -8.08
CA MET A 243 -5.62 1.37 -7.15
C MET A 243 -5.55 2.88 -7.29
N ILE A 244 -6.70 3.54 -7.25
CA ILE A 244 -6.83 4.98 -7.01
C ILE A 244 -7.46 5.11 -5.63
N ALA A 245 -6.78 5.78 -4.70
CA ALA A 245 -7.24 5.89 -3.32
C ALA A 245 -7.32 7.33 -2.86
N VAL A 246 -8.35 7.62 -2.06
CA VAL A 246 -8.46 8.82 -1.24
C VAL A 246 -8.58 8.39 0.22
N TRP A 247 -8.38 9.31 1.15
CA TRP A 247 -8.73 9.11 2.55
C TRP A 247 -10.16 9.57 2.85
N ASP A 248 -10.77 9.00 3.90
CA ASP A 248 -11.93 9.54 4.59
C ASP A 248 -11.53 9.88 6.02
N ASP A 249 -12.41 9.80 6.96
CA ASP A 249 -12.14 10.23 8.34
C ASP A 249 -11.32 9.21 9.14
N HIS A 250 -11.57 7.91 9.01
CA HIS A 250 -10.90 6.85 9.77
C HIS A 250 -9.40 6.70 9.48
N GLU A 251 -8.90 7.24 8.37
CA GLU A 251 -7.46 7.35 8.17
C GLU A 251 -6.79 8.28 9.19
N PHE A 252 -7.58 9.08 9.91
CA PHE A 252 -7.15 9.92 11.02
C PHE A 252 -7.97 9.65 12.27
N SER A 253 -9.28 9.95 12.28
CA SER A 253 -10.17 9.83 13.42
C SER A 253 -11.63 9.95 13.02
N ASP A 254 -12.45 9.03 13.50
CA ASP A 254 -13.90 8.96 13.30
C ASP A 254 -14.56 10.34 13.35
N ASP A 255 -15.40 10.65 12.34
CA ASP A 255 -16.14 11.92 12.22
C ASP A 255 -15.28 13.20 12.33
N CYS A 256 -14.00 13.15 11.96
CA CYS A 256 -13.07 14.26 12.14
C CYS A 256 -13.39 15.48 11.26
N TRP A 257 -13.10 16.67 11.80
CA TRP A 257 -13.11 17.92 11.05
C TRP A 257 -11.71 18.55 11.02
N GLY A 258 -11.07 18.55 9.87
CA GLY A 258 -9.69 19.03 9.74
C GLY A 258 -8.74 18.24 10.63
N ALA A 259 -8.14 18.88 11.64
CA ALA A 259 -7.31 18.22 12.64
C ALA A 259 -8.04 17.94 13.97
N ALA A 260 -9.32 18.29 14.09
CA ALA A 260 -10.10 18.05 15.29
C ALA A 260 -10.66 16.61 15.29
N GLU A 261 -10.44 15.90 16.37
CA GLU A 261 -10.96 14.55 16.59
C GLU A 261 -12.20 14.60 17.50
N THR A 262 -13.03 13.56 17.44
CA THR A 262 -14.30 13.52 18.15
C THR A 262 -14.29 12.72 19.45
N TYR A 263 -13.30 11.84 19.63
CA TYR A 263 -13.26 10.89 20.75
C TYR A 263 -13.19 11.52 22.15
N THR A 264 -12.64 12.72 22.25
CA THR A 264 -12.54 13.43 23.54
C THR A 264 -13.67 14.42 23.78
N ASN A 265 -14.59 14.58 22.81
CA ASN A 265 -15.64 15.60 22.82
C ASN A 265 -15.14 17.05 22.99
N ALA A 266 -13.84 17.26 22.82
CA ALA A 266 -13.23 18.57 23.02
C ALA A 266 -13.19 19.42 21.75
N ASN A 267 -13.43 18.82 20.58
CA ASN A 267 -13.23 19.44 19.26
C ASN A 267 -11.88 20.18 19.16
N THR A 268 -10.89 19.69 19.87
CA THR A 268 -9.56 20.29 19.91
C THR A 268 -8.74 19.79 18.74
N ALA A 269 -8.14 20.70 18.00
CA ALA A 269 -7.28 20.34 16.90
C ALA A 269 -6.01 19.62 17.40
N MET A 270 -5.77 18.41 16.90
CA MET A 270 -4.63 17.54 17.20
C MET A 270 -3.66 17.48 16.01
N PHE A 271 -3.01 18.58 15.71
CA PHE A 271 -2.16 18.72 14.52
C PHE A 271 -1.03 17.68 14.44
N GLU A 272 -0.42 17.32 15.57
CA GLU A 272 0.63 16.33 15.59
C GLU A 272 0.08 14.93 15.23
N ARG A 273 -1.04 14.54 15.85
CA ARG A 273 -1.73 13.30 15.51
C ARG A 273 -2.12 13.27 14.03
N ARG A 274 -2.67 14.38 13.48
CA ARG A 274 -3.01 14.48 12.06
C ARG A 274 -1.79 14.31 11.15
N ARG A 275 -0.63 14.93 11.51
CA ARG A 275 0.62 14.71 10.78
C ARG A 275 1.08 13.26 10.82
N ASN A 276 0.97 12.60 11.97
CA ASN A 276 1.30 11.18 12.12
C ASN A 276 0.46 10.31 11.20
N ALA A 277 -0.85 10.54 11.15
CA ALA A 277 -1.80 9.86 10.29
C ALA A 277 -1.48 10.10 8.80
N ASN A 278 -1.34 11.35 8.39
CA ASN A 278 -1.03 11.73 7.01
C ASN A 278 0.31 11.14 6.55
N ARG A 279 1.32 11.11 7.44
CA ARG A 279 2.62 10.49 7.13
C ARG A 279 2.49 8.99 6.90
N ALA A 280 1.78 8.27 7.77
CA ALA A 280 1.56 6.85 7.60
C ALA A 280 0.74 6.55 6.33
N TRP A 281 -0.29 7.35 6.04
CA TRP A 281 -1.04 7.25 4.78
C TRP A 281 -0.12 7.39 3.57
N PHE A 282 0.71 8.44 3.55
CA PHE A 282 1.67 8.65 2.47
C PHE A 282 2.64 7.49 2.29
N GLU A 283 3.10 6.86 3.38
CA GLU A 283 4.04 5.74 3.34
C GLU A 283 3.38 4.46 2.78
N PHE A 284 2.11 4.22 3.10
CA PHE A 284 1.43 2.96 2.81
C PHE A 284 0.41 3.03 1.67
N MET A 285 -0.09 4.21 1.32
CA MET A 285 -1.05 4.38 0.23
C MET A 285 -0.34 4.99 -0.99
N PRO A 286 -0.11 4.18 -2.04
CA PRO A 286 0.67 4.61 -3.20
C PRO A 286 -0.15 5.50 -4.13
N ALA A 287 -0.30 6.77 -3.79
CA ALA A 287 -0.91 7.78 -4.64
C ALA A 287 0.15 8.73 -5.23
N ASP A 288 -0.07 9.32 -6.39
CA ASP A 288 0.83 10.28 -7.04
C ASP A 288 0.71 11.67 -6.40
N VAL A 289 1.04 11.75 -5.11
CA VAL A 289 1.00 12.97 -4.30
C VAL A 289 2.36 13.25 -3.70
N THR A 290 2.59 14.50 -3.35
CA THR A 290 3.79 14.91 -2.59
C THR A 290 3.43 15.06 -1.12
N TYR A 291 4.34 14.66 -0.25
CA TYR A 291 4.22 14.83 1.19
C TYR A 291 5.13 15.95 1.67
N SER A 292 4.71 16.66 2.68
CA SER A 292 5.51 17.69 3.36
C SER A 292 5.35 17.56 4.87
N GLU A 293 6.47 17.45 5.60
CA GLU A 293 6.45 17.44 7.08
C GLU A 293 5.96 18.78 7.68
N VAL A 294 6.03 19.85 6.90
CA VAL A 294 5.62 21.20 7.37
C VAL A 294 4.12 21.43 7.15
N ASN A 295 3.60 20.96 6.02
CA ASN A 295 2.18 21.08 5.62
C ASN A 295 1.73 19.71 5.09
N PRO A 296 1.50 18.75 5.97
CA PRO A 296 1.08 17.41 5.60
C PRO A 296 -0.36 17.35 5.09
#